data_a6fef1f966a88dc02fa8a7736ebdcc85
#
_entry.id   a6fef1f966a88dc02fa8a7736ebdcc85
#
_cell.length_a   1.000
_cell.length_b   1.000
_cell.length_c   1.000
_cell.angle_alpha   90.00
_cell.angle_beta   90.00
_cell.angle_gamma   90.00
#
_symmetry.space_group_name_H-M   'P 1'
#
loop_
_entity.id
_entity.type
_entity.pdbx_description
1 polymer ?
#
loop_
_entity_poly.entity_id
_entity_poly.type
_entity_poly.pdbx_seq_one_letter_code
_entity_poly.pdbx_strand_id
1 'polypeptide(L)'
;MKQTLSFHSPIIASTQSKVDVEAFEKSTDAFEKGEHLQSFYLLLDYIDPELRSKFGNAEGTEFAVPHGSIMVYLRLEGDQLNITAPFLLLPEKGRIPLLRQVAALNLTELTLACISLQNDKLFFDFHCPVALCNPYKIYYVLEEICRIGDKYDDEFVTKFKAERIYEPKITPYDDETVDKVYEALQQTCKECMDAVKYFETERKYGYAWNILSSTLLKICYFVCPQGQLLNDLDKAITDHGREDM
;
A
#
# COMPACT_ATOMS: atom_id res chain seq x y z
N MET A 1 37.94 7.88 -9.72
CA MET A 1 37.56 7.11 -8.53
C MET A 1 36.34 6.27 -8.90
N LYS A 2 36.41 4.94 -8.91
CA LYS A 2 35.23 4.09 -9.05
C LYS A 2 34.56 4.00 -7.67
N GLN A 3 33.73 4.97 -7.35
CA GLN A 3 32.92 4.91 -6.15
C GLN A 3 31.66 4.12 -6.50
N THR A 4 31.61 2.86 -6.07
CA THR A 4 30.43 2.04 -6.20
C THR A 4 29.54 2.37 -5.00
N LEU A 5 28.32 2.88 -5.27
CA LEU A 5 27.34 3.14 -4.21
C LEU A 5 26.87 1.83 -3.62
N SER A 6 26.69 1.80 -2.31
CA SER A 6 26.18 0.64 -1.57
C SER A 6 24.76 0.30 -2.00
N PHE A 7 24.40 -0.98 -1.92
CA PHE A 7 23.06 -1.49 -2.15
C PHE A 7 22.74 -2.51 -1.07
N HIS A 8 21.61 -2.32 -0.40
CA HIS A 8 21.15 -3.18 0.70
C HIS A 8 19.89 -3.94 0.27
N SER A 9 19.82 -5.22 0.65
CA SER A 9 18.61 -6.03 0.48
C SER A 9 17.50 -5.56 1.41
N PRO A 10 16.21 -5.72 1.05
CA PRO A 10 15.10 -5.33 1.89
C PRO A 10 15.14 -5.98 3.27
N ILE A 11 14.83 -5.24 4.32
CA ILE A 11 14.80 -5.72 5.71
C ILE A 11 13.77 -6.82 5.89
N ILE A 12 12.60 -6.65 5.24
CA ILE A 12 11.44 -7.56 5.36
C ILE A 12 11.35 -8.59 4.24
N ALA A 13 12.45 -8.82 3.50
CA ALA A 13 12.45 -9.77 2.37
C ALA A 13 11.93 -11.17 2.72
N SER A 14 12.11 -11.61 3.97
CA SER A 14 11.61 -12.91 4.46
C SER A 14 10.13 -12.93 4.79
N THR A 15 9.49 -11.77 4.95
CA THR A 15 8.08 -11.62 5.33
C THR A 15 7.19 -11.23 4.16
N GLN A 16 7.76 -10.86 3.02
CA GLN A 16 6.99 -10.56 1.82
C GLN A 16 6.28 -11.81 1.31
N SER A 17 5.00 -11.67 1.03
CA SER A 17 4.21 -12.70 0.37
C SER A 17 4.86 -13.06 -0.98
N LYS A 18 4.98 -14.35 -1.25
CA LYS A 18 5.43 -14.84 -2.56
C LYS A 18 4.23 -14.85 -3.48
N VAL A 19 4.17 -13.88 -4.36
CA VAL A 19 3.14 -13.79 -5.39
C VAL A 19 3.24 -15.02 -6.31
N ASP A 20 2.15 -15.77 -6.44
CA ASP A 20 2.03 -16.88 -7.36
C ASP A 20 1.44 -16.44 -8.69
N VAL A 21 2.31 -16.09 -9.63
CA VAL A 21 1.90 -15.61 -10.97
C VAL A 21 1.06 -16.64 -11.73
N GLU A 22 1.33 -17.94 -11.55
CA GLU A 22 0.57 -19.03 -12.20
C GLU A 22 -0.87 -19.09 -11.66
N ALA A 23 -1.08 -18.77 -10.38
CA ALA A 23 -2.43 -18.67 -9.80
C ALA A 23 -3.22 -17.52 -10.42
N PHE A 24 -2.58 -16.39 -10.77
CA PHE A 24 -3.26 -15.29 -11.45
C PHE A 24 -3.69 -15.67 -12.87
N GLU A 25 -2.82 -16.33 -13.64
CA GLU A 25 -3.15 -16.82 -14.98
C GLU A 25 -4.34 -17.82 -14.92
N LYS A 26 -4.31 -18.77 -13.97
CA LYS A 26 -5.42 -19.69 -13.73
C LYS A 26 -6.71 -18.96 -13.33
N SER A 27 -6.61 -17.86 -12.56
CA SER A 27 -7.75 -17.04 -12.18
C SER A 27 -8.41 -16.38 -13.41
N THR A 28 -7.62 -15.82 -14.30
CA THR A 28 -8.13 -15.23 -15.55
C THR A 28 -8.76 -16.27 -16.48
N ASP A 29 -8.12 -17.42 -16.64
CA ASP A 29 -8.63 -18.54 -17.42
C ASP A 29 -9.97 -19.06 -16.89
N ALA A 30 -10.10 -19.21 -15.57
CA ALA A 30 -11.35 -19.62 -14.93
C ALA A 30 -12.46 -18.59 -15.16
N PHE A 31 -12.12 -17.29 -15.07
CA PHE A 31 -13.09 -16.23 -15.36
C PHE A 31 -13.61 -16.28 -16.78
N GLU A 32 -12.74 -16.46 -17.79
CA GLU A 32 -13.10 -16.57 -19.19
C GLU A 32 -13.98 -17.81 -19.50
N LYS A 33 -13.81 -18.88 -18.71
CA LYS A 33 -14.66 -20.09 -18.79
C LYS A 33 -16.02 -19.96 -18.08
N GLY A 34 -16.27 -18.82 -17.39
CA GLY A 34 -17.49 -18.60 -16.61
C GLY A 34 -17.45 -19.24 -15.22
N GLU A 35 -16.30 -19.73 -14.77
CA GLU A 35 -16.06 -20.31 -13.43
C GLU A 35 -15.74 -19.20 -12.42
N HIS A 36 -16.63 -18.21 -12.29
CA HIS A 36 -16.36 -16.94 -11.62
C HIS A 36 -15.98 -17.07 -10.15
N LEU A 37 -16.61 -18.00 -9.42
CA LEU A 37 -16.27 -18.23 -8.00
C LEU A 37 -14.88 -18.87 -7.86
N GLN A 38 -14.54 -19.81 -8.73
CA GLN A 38 -13.21 -20.41 -8.74
C GLN A 38 -12.15 -19.38 -9.13
N SER A 39 -12.45 -18.52 -10.08
CA SER A 39 -11.60 -17.38 -10.46
C SER A 39 -11.29 -16.48 -9.25
N PHE A 40 -12.32 -16.13 -8.46
CA PHE A 40 -12.13 -15.33 -7.25
C PHE A 40 -11.22 -16.03 -6.22
N TYR A 41 -11.39 -17.31 -5.97
CA TYR A 41 -10.52 -18.05 -5.05
C TYR A 41 -9.08 -18.14 -5.53
N LEU A 42 -8.86 -18.37 -6.83
CA LEU A 42 -7.50 -18.37 -7.41
C LEU A 42 -6.84 -16.99 -7.33
N LEU A 43 -7.61 -15.91 -7.41
CA LEU A 43 -7.10 -14.56 -7.16
C LEU A 43 -6.63 -14.38 -5.71
N LEU A 44 -7.37 -14.91 -4.73
CA LEU A 44 -6.93 -14.88 -3.34
C LEU A 44 -5.65 -15.70 -3.13
N ASP A 45 -5.55 -16.86 -3.78
CA ASP A 45 -4.35 -17.71 -3.74
C ASP A 45 -3.14 -17.02 -4.43
N TYR A 46 -3.38 -16.17 -5.45
CA TYR A 46 -2.36 -15.32 -6.04
C TYR A 46 -1.79 -14.29 -5.04
N ILE A 47 -2.67 -13.64 -4.28
CA ILE A 47 -2.27 -12.61 -3.30
C ILE A 47 -1.44 -13.24 -2.17
N ASP A 48 -1.92 -14.33 -1.58
CA ASP A 48 -1.20 -15.17 -0.62
C ASP A 48 -1.79 -16.59 -0.67
N PRO A 49 -0.98 -17.63 -0.99
CA PRO A 49 -1.44 -19.02 -1.03
C PRO A 49 -2.10 -19.52 0.26
N GLU A 50 -1.78 -18.89 1.38
CA GLU A 50 -2.37 -19.21 2.69
C GLU A 50 -3.52 -18.26 3.11
N LEU A 51 -3.88 -17.26 2.28
CA LEU A 51 -4.87 -16.25 2.62
C LEU A 51 -6.21 -16.88 3.04
N ARG A 52 -6.72 -17.78 2.23
CA ARG A 52 -8.02 -18.42 2.47
C ARG A 52 -8.03 -19.27 3.76
N SER A 53 -6.94 -19.95 4.06
CA SER A 53 -6.83 -20.76 5.27
C SER A 53 -6.59 -19.94 6.53
N LYS A 54 -5.86 -18.83 6.43
CA LYS A 54 -5.51 -17.98 7.57
C LYS A 54 -6.61 -17.00 7.93
N PHE A 55 -7.29 -16.45 6.94
CA PHE A 55 -8.19 -15.32 7.09
C PHE A 55 -9.64 -15.59 6.68
N GLY A 56 -9.93 -16.78 6.15
CA GLY A 56 -11.26 -17.20 5.72
C GLY A 56 -12.04 -17.92 6.80
N ASN A 57 -13.39 -17.87 6.70
CA ASN A 57 -14.28 -18.73 7.49
C ASN A 57 -14.31 -20.16 6.94
N ALA A 58 -14.94 -21.09 7.70
CA ALA A 58 -15.00 -22.49 7.32
C ALA A 58 -15.76 -22.75 6.00
N GLU A 59 -16.73 -21.90 5.68
CA GLU A 59 -17.54 -21.98 4.46
C GLU A 59 -16.82 -21.38 3.24
N GLY A 60 -15.71 -20.64 3.43
CA GLY A 60 -14.99 -19.95 2.36
C GLY A 60 -15.74 -18.76 1.76
N THR A 61 -16.73 -18.22 2.48
CA THR A 61 -17.56 -17.12 2.04
C THR A 61 -17.18 -15.76 2.62
N GLU A 62 -16.41 -15.75 3.71
CA GLU A 62 -15.96 -14.53 4.38
C GLU A 62 -14.47 -14.59 4.63
N PHE A 63 -13.79 -13.45 4.39
CA PHE A 63 -12.37 -13.28 4.63
C PHE A 63 -12.14 -11.96 5.35
N ALA A 64 -11.29 -11.95 6.40
CA ALA A 64 -10.90 -10.77 7.14
C ALA A 64 -9.38 -10.59 7.05
N VAL A 65 -8.93 -9.83 6.06
CA VAL A 65 -7.52 -9.70 5.68
C VAL A 65 -6.94 -8.41 6.28
N PRO A 66 -6.00 -8.49 7.21
CA PRO A 66 -5.31 -7.31 7.74
C PRO A 66 -4.29 -6.80 6.71
N HIS A 67 -4.27 -5.49 6.51
CA HIS A 67 -3.28 -4.80 5.70
C HIS A 67 -2.94 -3.45 6.33
N GLY A 68 -1.69 -3.27 6.77
CA GLY A 68 -1.28 -2.04 7.44
C GLY A 68 -2.24 -1.65 8.58
N SER A 69 -2.79 -0.46 8.49
CA SER A 69 -3.71 0.14 9.45
C SER A 69 -5.19 -0.16 9.18
N ILE A 70 -5.52 -1.03 8.22
CA ILE A 70 -6.90 -1.37 7.90
C ILE A 70 -7.15 -2.88 7.92
N MET A 71 -8.42 -3.24 8.11
CA MET A 71 -8.92 -4.62 7.99
C MET A 71 -9.87 -4.68 6.80
N VAL A 72 -9.53 -5.46 5.79
CA VAL A 72 -10.38 -5.63 4.59
C VAL A 72 -11.25 -6.87 4.75
N TYR A 73 -12.55 -6.69 4.68
CA TYR A 73 -13.54 -7.77 4.71
C TYR A 73 -14.04 -8.05 3.30
N LEU A 74 -13.91 -9.30 2.86
CA LEU A 74 -14.51 -9.78 1.61
C LEU A 74 -15.62 -10.76 2.00
N ARG A 75 -16.83 -10.55 1.49
CA ARG A 75 -17.99 -11.40 1.75
C ARG A 75 -18.70 -11.78 0.47
N LEU A 76 -18.94 -13.07 0.31
CA LEU A 76 -19.77 -13.63 -0.74
C LEU A 76 -21.18 -13.86 -0.18
N GLU A 77 -22.15 -13.12 -0.67
CA GLU A 77 -23.56 -13.20 -0.27
C GLU A 77 -24.41 -13.52 -1.50
N GLY A 78 -24.77 -14.79 -1.65
CA GLY A 78 -25.44 -15.27 -2.85
C GLY A 78 -24.56 -15.13 -4.08
N ASP A 79 -24.98 -14.30 -5.03
CA ASP A 79 -24.25 -13.99 -6.25
C ASP A 79 -23.46 -12.67 -6.20
N GLN A 80 -23.37 -12.04 -5.01
CA GLN A 80 -22.68 -10.76 -4.80
C GLN A 80 -21.37 -10.94 -4.04
N LEU A 81 -20.34 -10.22 -4.49
CA LEU A 81 -19.12 -9.96 -3.71
C LEU A 81 -19.22 -8.56 -3.11
N ASN A 82 -19.09 -8.49 -1.78
CA ASN A 82 -19.00 -7.26 -1.01
C ASN A 82 -17.59 -7.14 -0.44
N ILE A 83 -16.92 -6.02 -0.69
CA ILE A 83 -15.62 -5.70 -0.12
C ILE A 83 -15.80 -4.43 0.70
N THR A 84 -15.51 -4.51 2.00
CA THR A 84 -15.63 -3.38 2.92
C THR A 84 -14.39 -3.28 3.81
N ALA A 85 -13.96 -2.06 4.09
CA ALA A 85 -12.89 -1.85 5.07
C ALA A 85 -13.25 -0.69 5.99
N PRO A 86 -13.48 -0.94 7.29
CA PRO A 86 -13.61 0.13 8.28
C PRO A 86 -12.37 1.01 8.26
N PHE A 87 -12.56 2.31 8.11
CA PHE A 87 -11.45 3.24 7.96
C PHE A 87 -11.27 4.09 9.21
N LEU A 88 -12.14 5.08 9.43
CA LEU A 88 -12.00 6.03 10.51
C LEU A 88 -13.35 6.35 11.17
N LEU A 89 -13.30 6.69 12.46
CA LEU A 89 -14.38 7.30 13.18
C LEU A 89 -14.28 8.84 13.07
N LEU A 90 -15.38 9.50 12.73
CA LEU A 90 -15.41 10.96 12.64
C LEU A 90 -15.19 11.61 14.01
N PRO A 91 -14.39 12.70 14.07
CA PRO A 91 -14.24 13.47 15.30
C PRO A 91 -15.55 14.18 15.67
N GLU A 92 -15.69 14.56 16.94
CA GLU A 92 -16.85 15.37 17.37
C GLU A 92 -16.90 16.75 16.70
N LYS A 93 -15.74 17.35 16.44
CA LYS A 93 -15.57 18.67 15.82
C LYS A 93 -14.69 18.61 14.59
N GLY A 94 -14.89 19.52 13.65
CA GLY A 94 -14.04 19.57 12.45
C GLY A 94 -14.43 18.58 11.35
N ARG A 95 -15.64 18.04 11.37
CA ARG A 95 -16.14 17.03 10.41
C ARG A 95 -16.17 17.53 8.96
N ILE A 96 -16.53 18.80 8.74
CA ILE A 96 -16.69 19.34 7.38
C ILE A 96 -15.38 19.34 6.59
N PRO A 97 -14.23 19.83 7.11
CA PRO A 97 -12.96 19.74 6.41
C PRO A 97 -12.56 18.29 6.08
N LEU A 98 -12.75 17.35 7.02
CA LEU A 98 -12.48 15.94 6.81
C LEU A 98 -13.35 15.35 5.70
N LEU A 99 -14.67 15.58 5.74
CA LEU A 99 -15.61 15.08 4.72
C LEU A 99 -15.35 15.68 3.34
N ARG A 100 -14.86 16.94 3.26
CA ARG A 100 -14.40 17.51 1.99
C ARG A 100 -13.19 16.78 1.44
N GLN A 101 -12.25 16.40 2.30
CA GLN A 101 -11.09 15.58 1.88
C GLN A 101 -11.56 14.20 1.40
N VAL A 102 -12.47 13.55 2.13
CA VAL A 102 -13.07 12.26 1.70
C VAL A 102 -13.73 12.40 0.32
N ALA A 103 -14.50 13.47 0.10
CA ALA A 103 -15.12 13.72 -1.20
C ALA A 103 -14.09 13.94 -2.31
N ALA A 104 -12.98 14.62 -1.99
CA ALA A 104 -11.88 14.78 -2.94
C ALA A 104 -11.23 13.42 -3.27
N LEU A 105 -10.95 12.57 -2.28
CA LEU A 105 -10.40 11.23 -2.51
C LEU A 105 -11.31 10.38 -3.40
N ASN A 106 -12.61 10.39 -3.17
CA ASN A 106 -13.58 9.70 -4.01
C ASN A 106 -13.62 10.19 -5.46
N LEU A 107 -13.13 11.40 -5.73
CA LEU A 107 -13.12 11.99 -7.07
C LEU A 107 -11.77 11.88 -7.78
N THR A 108 -10.68 11.78 -7.04
CA THR A 108 -9.32 11.93 -7.61
C THR A 108 -8.42 10.73 -7.43
N GLU A 109 -8.61 9.94 -6.36
CA GLU A 109 -7.71 8.84 -6.01
C GLU A 109 -8.38 7.47 -6.12
N LEU A 110 -9.70 7.41 -5.86
CA LEU A 110 -10.49 6.19 -5.93
C LEU A 110 -11.21 6.11 -7.28
N THR A 111 -11.15 4.95 -7.92
CA THR A 111 -11.75 4.69 -9.24
C THR A 111 -12.86 3.65 -9.16
N LEU A 112 -12.65 2.59 -8.42
CA LEU A 112 -13.55 1.45 -8.29
C LEU A 112 -14.20 1.38 -6.91
N ALA A 113 -13.43 1.56 -5.85
CA ALA A 113 -13.95 1.66 -4.49
C ALA A 113 -14.44 3.08 -4.20
N CYS A 114 -15.20 3.25 -3.13
CA CYS A 114 -15.58 4.55 -2.61
C CYS A 114 -15.49 4.57 -1.08
N ILE A 115 -15.27 5.76 -0.50
CA ILE A 115 -15.40 5.95 0.94
C ILE A 115 -16.81 6.43 1.23
N SER A 116 -17.55 5.68 2.01
CA SER A 116 -18.90 5.97 2.49
C SER A 116 -18.93 6.36 3.96
N LEU A 117 -19.98 7.06 4.36
CA LEU A 117 -20.24 7.43 5.74
C LEU A 117 -21.45 6.67 6.30
N GLN A 118 -21.22 5.90 7.36
CA GLN A 118 -22.27 5.13 8.04
C GLN A 118 -22.15 5.34 9.56
N ASN A 119 -23.15 5.96 10.17
CA ASN A 119 -23.20 6.20 11.63
C ASN A 119 -21.89 6.78 12.23
N ASP A 120 -21.42 7.89 11.69
CA ASP A 120 -20.16 8.56 12.07
C ASP A 120 -18.87 7.76 11.79
N LYS A 121 -18.95 6.65 11.07
CA LYS A 121 -17.81 5.85 10.63
C LYS A 121 -17.64 5.94 9.12
N LEU A 122 -16.41 6.07 8.70
CA LEU A 122 -16.02 5.98 7.30
C LEU A 122 -15.63 4.54 6.97
N PHE A 123 -16.09 4.07 5.81
CA PHE A 123 -15.78 2.75 5.28
C PHE A 123 -15.34 2.88 3.83
N PHE A 124 -14.36 2.12 3.42
CA PHE A 124 -14.21 1.79 2.00
C PHE A 124 -15.24 0.73 1.65
N ASP A 125 -15.94 0.94 0.54
CA ASP A 125 -16.99 0.06 0.06
C ASP A 125 -16.82 -0.22 -1.44
N PHE A 126 -17.00 -1.49 -1.80
CA PHE A 126 -17.15 -1.93 -3.16
C PHE A 126 -18.08 -3.15 -3.19
N HIS A 127 -18.92 -3.25 -4.17
CA HIS A 127 -19.77 -4.43 -4.40
C HIS A 127 -19.99 -4.68 -5.88
N CYS A 128 -20.07 -5.93 -6.27
CA CYS A 128 -20.49 -6.31 -7.62
C CYS A 128 -20.96 -7.77 -7.67
N PRO A 129 -21.76 -8.15 -8.67
CA PRO A 129 -22.08 -9.55 -8.93
C PRO A 129 -20.81 -10.37 -9.16
N VAL A 130 -20.75 -11.60 -8.62
CA VAL A 130 -19.60 -12.50 -8.76
C VAL A 130 -19.26 -12.74 -10.24
N ALA A 131 -20.27 -12.79 -11.12
CA ALA A 131 -20.07 -12.89 -12.55
C ALA A 131 -19.33 -11.71 -13.20
N LEU A 132 -19.22 -10.58 -12.50
CA LEU A 132 -18.49 -9.39 -12.94
C LEU A 132 -17.18 -9.17 -12.16
N CYS A 133 -16.79 -10.12 -11.32
CA CYS A 133 -15.55 -10.07 -10.53
C CYS A 133 -14.34 -10.49 -11.37
N ASN A 134 -14.06 -9.73 -12.44
CA ASN A 134 -12.83 -9.94 -13.21
C ASN A 134 -11.61 -9.84 -12.28
N PRO A 135 -10.62 -10.77 -12.34
CA PRO A 135 -9.46 -10.79 -11.46
C PRO A 135 -8.70 -9.47 -11.38
N TYR A 136 -8.45 -8.82 -12.52
CA TYR A 136 -7.80 -7.50 -12.56
C TYR A 136 -8.60 -6.46 -11.77
N LYS A 137 -9.94 -6.41 -11.99
CA LYS A 137 -10.78 -5.45 -11.29
C LYS A 137 -10.76 -5.65 -9.78
N ILE A 138 -10.91 -6.88 -9.31
CA ILE A 138 -10.90 -7.15 -7.86
C ILE A 138 -9.54 -6.89 -7.26
N TYR A 139 -8.45 -7.24 -7.95
CA TYR A 139 -7.11 -6.92 -7.52
C TYR A 139 -6.91 -5.40 -7.35
N TYR A 140 -7.33 -4.60 -8.34
CA TYR A 140 -7.25 -3.14 -8.26
C TYR A 140 -8.11 -2.55 -7.15
N VAL A 141 -9.31 -3.09 -6.89
CA VAL A 141 -10.14 -2.67 -5.75
C VAL A 141 -9.41 -2.89 -4.43
N LEU A 142 -8.80 -4.07 -4.25
CA LEU A 142 -8.05 -4.38 -3.04
C LEU A 142 -6.81 -3.48 -2.91
N GLU A 143 -6.07 -3.28 -4.00
CA GLU A 143 -4.92 -2.38 -4.04
C GLU A 143 -5.32 -0.94 -3.71
N GLU A 144 -6.39 -0.40 -4.32
CA GLU A 144 -6.91 0.94 -4.02
C GLU A 144 -7.24 1.10 -2.53
N ILE A 145 -8.03 0.17 -1.96
CA ILE A 145 -8.44 0.23 -0.56
C ILE A 145 -7.22 0.18 0.36
N CYS A 146 -6.30 -0.75 0.12
CA CYS A 146 -5.11 -0.92 0.94
C CYS A 146 -4.19 0.30 0.85
N ARG A 147 -3.88 0.76 -0.35
CA ARG A 147 -2.98 1.88 -0.61
C ARG A 147 -3.54 3.21 -0.09
N ILE A 148 -4.81 3.50 -0.37
CA ILE A 148 -5.44 4.77 0.05
C ILE A 148 -5.69 4.76 1.56
N GLY A 149 -6.08 3.62 2.12
CA GLY A 149 -6.27 3.47 3.57
C GLY A 149 -4.99 3.74 4.34
N ASP A 150 -3.91 3.07 3.99
CA ASP A 150 -2.60 3.23 4.62
C ASP A 150 -1.98 4.62 4.35
N LYS A 151 -2.27 5.21 3.19
CA LYS A 151 -1.78 6.53 2.81
C LYS A 151 -2.37 7.66 3.65
N TYR A 152 -3.66 7.59 3.97
CA TYR A 152 -4.39 8.74 4.52
C TYR A 152 -4.82 8.61 5.97
N ASP A 153 -4.72 7.42 6.59
CA ASP A 153 -5.14 7.25 7.98
C ASP A 153 -4.34 8.12 8.96
N ASP A 154 -3.01 8.14 8.84
CA ASP A 154 -2.13 8.98 9.66
C ASP A 154 -2.41 10.48 9.48
N GLU A 155 -2.60 10.92 8.24
CA GLU A 155 -2.94 12.31 7.94
C GLU A 155 -4.27 12.69 8.60
N PHE A 156 -5.29 11.84 8.48
CA PHE A 156 -6.61 12.13 9.01
C PHE A 156 -6.63 12.13 10.54
N VAL A 157 -5.91 11.21 11.17
CA VAL A 157 -5.73 11.18 12.63
C VAL A 157 -5.00 12.44 13.11
N THR A 158 -3.91 12.81 12.45
CA THR A 158 -3.09 13.96 12.87
C THR A 158 -3.78 15.30 12.61
N LYS A 159 -4.31 15.49 11.41
CA LYS A 159 -4.86 16.76 10.93
C LYS A 159 -6.28 17.03 11.42
N PHE A 160 -7.13 16.01 11.40
CA PHE A 160 -8.55 16.16 11.72
C PHE A 160 -8.96 15.56 13.06
N LYS A 161 -8.03 14.88 13.76
CA LYS A 161 -8.31 14.18 15.03
C LYS A 161 -9.36 13.09 14.87
N ALA A 162 -9.39 12.44 13.70
CA ALA A 162 -10.14 11.22 13.50
C ALA A 162 -9.53 10.07 14.32
N GLU A 163 -10.30 9.03 14.60
CA GLU A 163 -9.82 7.85 15.32
C GLU A 163 -9.82 6.65 14.39
N ARG A 164 -8.79 5.81 14.45
CA ARG A 164 -8.77 4.55 13.71
C ARG A 164 -9.79 3.59 14.28
N ILE A 165 -10.49 2.87 13.40
CA ILE A 165 -11.38 1.77 13.80
C ILE A 165 -10.60 0.49 14.03
N TYR A 166 -9.52 0.30 13.26
CA TYR A 166 -8.59 -0.82 13.40
C TYR A 166 -7.19 -0.30 13.70
N GLU A 167 -6.57 -0.82 14.75
CA GLU A 167 -5.18 -0.55 15.08
C GLU A 167 -4.32 -1.76 14.71
N PRO A 168 -3.26 -1.58 13.92
CA PRO A 168 -2.41 -2.69 13.52
C PRO A 168 -1.64 -3.25 14.73
N LYS A 169 -1.46 -4.56 14.76
CA LYS A 169 -0.56 -5.20 15.73
C LYS A 169 0.87 -5.03 15.24
N ILE A 170 1.55 -4.01 15.76
CA ILE A 170 2.94 -3.73 15.43
C ILE A 170 3.83 -4.56 16.33
N THR A 171 4.71 -5.37 15.75
CA THR A 171 5.82 -6.00 16.46
C THR A 171 7.07 -5.19 16.15
N PRO A 172 7.65 -4.47 17.14
CA PRO A 172 8.87 -3.72 16.90
C PRO A 172 10.04 -4.66 16.54
N TYR A 173 10.94 -4.19 15.71
CA TYR A 173 12.21 -4.87 15.48
C TYR A 173 13.05 -4.85 16.75
N ASP A 174 13.94 -5.83 16.89
CA ASP A 174 14.95 -5.81 17.95
C ASP A 174 15.95 -4.68 17.74
N ASP A 175 16.59 -4.23 18.84
CA ASP A 175 17.51 -3.09 18.82
C ASP A 175 18.69 -3.33 17.88
N GLU A 176 19.21 -4.56 17.77
CA GLU A 176 20.31 -4.90 16.87
C GLU A 176 19.94 -4.70 15.41
N THR A 177 18.72 -5.09 15.03
CA THR A 177 18.17 -4.86 13.68
C THR A 177 18.01 -3.36 13.42
N VAL A 178 17.45 -2.61 14.38
CA VAL A 178 17.27 -1.15 14.27
C VAL A 178 18.61 -0.45 14.07
N ASP A 179 19.62 -0.79 14.87
CA ASP A 179 20.96 -0.20 14.76
C ASP A 179 21.61 -0.48 13.40
N LYS A 180 21.55 -1.71 12.92
CA LYS A 180 22.07 -2.09 11.60
C LYS A 180 21.41 -1.32 10.46
N VAL A 181 20.08 -1.18 10.54
CA VAL A 181 19.32 -0.41 9.54
C VAL A 181 19.68 1.06 9.57
N TYR A 182 19.82 1.63 10.77
CA TYR A 182 20.20 3.02 10.94
C TYR A 182 21.61 3.30 10.39
N GLU A 183 22.59 2.44 10.69
CA GLU A 183 23.96 2.55 10.14
C GLU A 183 23.96 2.45 8.61
N ALA A 184 23.19 1.50 8.03
CA ALA A 184 23.07 1.35 6.58
C ALA A 184 22.43 2.58 5.92
N LEU A 185 21.40 3.17 6.52
CA LEU A 185 20.78 4.41 6.05
C LEU A 185 21.76 5.59 6.12
N GLN A 186 22.48 5.75 7.24
CA GLN A 186 23.49 6.80 7.38
C GLN A 186 24.57 6.67 6.31
N GLN A 187 25.06 5.45 6.08
CA GLN A 187 26.06 5.18 5.04
C GLN A 187 25.53 5.53 3.64
N THR A 188 24.31 5.10 3.32
CA THR A 188 23.63 5.40 2.03
C THR A 188 23.49 6.90 1.80
N CYS A 189 23.02 7.65 2.81
CA CYS A 189 22.90 9.10 2.74
C CYS A 189 24.25 9.79 2.57
N LYS A 190 25.28 9.35 3.30
CA LYS A 190 26.63 9.89 3.19
C LYS A 190 27.19 9.68 1.80
N GLU A 191 27.12 8.46 1.25
CA GLU A 191 27.60 8.15 -0.08
C GLU A 191 26.89 8.99 -1.15
N CYS A 192 25.58 9.19 -0.99
CA CYS A 192 24.80 10.07 -1.85
C CYS A 192 25.32 11.50 -1.83
N MET A 193 25.46 12.09 -0.65
CA MET A 193 25.93 13.48 -0.50
C MET A 193 27.35 13.67 -1.01
N ASP A 194 28.25 12.72 -0.79
CA ASP A 194 29.61 12.75 -1.31
C ASP A 194 29.63 12.70 -2.85
N ALA A 195 28.80 11.86 -3.45
CA ALA A 195 28.66 11.75 -4.90
C ALA A 195 28.02 13.01 -5.52
N VAL A 196 26.96 13.55 -4.92
CA VAL A 196 26.32 14.81 -5.34
C VAL A 196 27.36 15.94 -5.34
N LYS A 197 28.07 16.12 -4.25
CA LYS A 197 29.12 17.16 -4.12
C LYS A 197 30.22 17.01 -5.17
N TYR A 198 30.64 15.78 -5.47
CA TYR A 198 31.58 15.51 -6.54
C TYR A 198 31.05 15.96 -7.90
N PHE A 199 29.82 15.56 -8.27
CA PHE A 199 29.24 15.92 -9.56
C PHE A 199 28.90 17.41 -9.69
N GLU A 200 28.55 18.08 -8.60
CA GLU A 200 28.41 19.55 -8.56
C GLU A 200 29.74 20.23 -8.84
N THR A 201 30.83 19.79 -8.23
CA THR A 201 32.18 20.32 -8.46
C THR A 201 32.59 20.15 -9.92
N GLU A 202 32.25 19.03 -10.53
CA GLU A 202 32.49 18.74 -11.94
C GLU A 202 31.48 19.42 -12.88
N ARG A 203 30.49 20.18 -12.34
CA ARG A 203 29.36 20.81 -13.08
C ARG A 203 28.54 19.81 -13.89
N LYS A 204 28.40 18.60 -13.38
CA LYS A 204 27.62 17.50 -13.98
C LYS A 204 26.30 17.32 -13.24
N TYR A 205 25.47 18.35 -13.26
CA TYR A 205 24.24 18.43 -12.46
C TYR A 205 23.25 17.29 -12.74
N GLY A 206 23.09 16.85 -13.98
CA GLY A 206 22.22 15.72 -14.31
C GLY A 206 22.64 14.40 -13.63
N TYR A 207 23.96 14.19 -13.40
CA TYR A 207 24.41 13.01 -12.64
C TYR A 207 24.13 13.18 -11.14
N ALA A 208 24.27 14.39 -10.59
CA ALA A 208 23.89 14.68 -9.20
C ALA A 208 22.41 14.40 -8.97
N TRP A 209 21.56 14.84 -9.91
CA TRP A 209 20.12 14.59 -9.92
C TRP A 209 19.78 13.11 -9.92
N ASN A 210 20.37 12.34 -10.84
CA ASN A 210 20.16 10.90 -10.92
C ASN A 210 20.60 10.15 -9.65
N ILE A 211 21.68 10.61 -9.01
CA ILE A 211 22.13 10.03 -7.72
C ILE A 211 21.09 10.26 -6.62
N LEU A 212 20.54 11.47 -6.51
CA LEU A 212 19.49 11.77 -5.53
C LEU A 212 18.26 10.89 -5.74
N SER A 213 17.71 10.88 -6.96
CA SER A 213 16.54 10.06 -7.30
C SER A 213 16.77 8.57 -7.04
N SER A 214 17.92 8.03 -7.50
CA SER A 214 18.23 6.61 -7.30
C SER A 214 18.47 6.27 -5.83
N THR A 215 18.95 7.22 -5.02
CA THR A 215 19.14 7.00 -3.57
C THR A 215 17.81 6.95 -2.84
N LEU A 216 16.85 7.84 -3.16
CA LEU A 216 15.50 7.79 -2.60
C LEU A 216 14.82 6.44 -2.92
N LEU A 217 14.90 5.99 -4.18
CA LEU A 217 14.37 4.67 -4.58
C LEU A 217 15.06 3.51 -3.84
N LYS A 218 16.38 3.58 -3.63
CA LYS A 218 17.12 2.56 -2.83
C LYS A 218 16.67 2.53 -1.38
N ILE A 219 16.42 3.70 -0.77
CA ILE A 219 15.91 3.80 0.59
C ILE A 219 14.52 3.16 0.66
N CYS A 220 13.60 3.51 -0.24
CA CYS A 220 12.28 2.89 -0.29
C CYS A 220 12.36 1.36 -0.44
N TYR A 221 13.24 0.87 -1.32
CA TYR A 221 13.43 -0.57 -1.52
C TYR A 221 14.00 -1.27 -0.27
N PHE A 222 14.97 -0.65 0.40
CA PHE A 222 15.66 -1.23 1.57
C PHE A 222 14.78 -1.26 2.81
N VAL A 223 14.13 -0.12 3.12
CA VAL A 223 13.36 0.07 4.36
C VAL A 223 11.93 -0.45 4.20
N CYS A 224 11.41 -0.51 2.96
CA CYS A 224 10.00 -0.83 2.67
C CYS A 224 9.04 0.01 3.55
N PRO A 225 9.14 1.35 3.51
CA PRO A 225 8.34 2.22 4.36
C PRO A 225 6.86 2.06 4.06
N GLN A 226 6.02 2.34 5.05
CA GLN A 226 4.56 2.33 4.93
C GLN A 226 3.98 3.65 5.46
N GLY A 227 2.71 3.89 5.19
CA GLY A 227 1.97 5.04 5.70
C GLY A 227 2.57 6.39 5.31
N GLN A 228 2.62 7.32 6.26
CA GLN A 228 3.07 8.69 6.04
C GLN A 228 4.51 8.78 5.49
N LEU A 229 5.43 7.92 5.97
CA LEU A 229 6.82 7.95 5.52
C LEU A 229 6.93 7.58 4.03
N LEU A 230 6.19 6.57 3.57
CA LEU A 230 6.13 6.21 2.15
C LEU A 230 5.62 7.38 1.31
N ASN A 231 4.54 8.04 1.76
CA ASN A 231 3.99 9.22 1.09
C ASN A 231 4.98 10.37 0.94
N ASP A 232 5.70 10.67 2.01
CA ASP A 232 6.67 11.76 2.01
C ASP A 232 7.83 11.46 1.05
N LEU A 233 8.27 10.20 0.99
CA LEU A 233 9.30 9.74 0.06
C LEU A 233 8.79 9.74 -1.39
N ASP A 234 7.60 9.23 -1.66
CA ASP A 234 6.98 9.23 -2.99
C ASP A 234 6.77 10.66 -3.51
N LYS A 235 6.33 11.55 -2.63
CA LYS A 235 6.21 12.96 -2.95
C LYS A 235 7.57 13.58 -3.28
N ALA A 236 8.61 13.31 -2.47
CA ALA A 236 9.95 13.80 -2.73
C ALA A 236 10.48 13.30 -4.07
N ILE A 237 10.29 12.02 -4.40
CA ILE A 237 10.69 11.42 -5.69
C ILE A 237 9.92 12.09 -6.84
N THR A 238 8.61 12.29 -6.69
CA THR A 238 7.76 12.88 -7.73
C THR A 238 8.08 14.36 -7.97
N ASP A 239 8.21 15.15 -6.90
CA ASP A 239 8.54 16.57 -7.00
C ASP A 239 9.93 16.76 -7.62
N HIS A 240 10.89 15.93 -7.22
CA HIS A 240 12.21 15.89 -7.79
C HIS A 240 12.18 15.57 -9.30
N GLY A 241 11.35 14.63 -9.76
CA GLY A 241 11.20 14.31 -11.19
C GLY A 241 10.50 15.40 -12.02
N ARG A 242 9.74 16.31 -11.39
CA ARG A 242 9.04 17.41 -12.08
C ARG A 242 9.91 18.65 -12.32
N GLU A 243 10.89 18.89 -11.46
CA GLU A 243 11.79 20.05 -11.59
C GLU A 243 12.76 19.92 -12.76
N ASP A 244 12.89 18.73 -13.35
CA ASP A 244 13.81 18.43 -14.47
C ASP A 244 13.14 18.66 -15.86
N MET A 245 11.90 19.14 -15.91
CA MET A 245 11.16 19.47 -17.13
C MET A 245 11.01 20.98 -17.31
#